data_a1f41e30e1487d96650a1f0f7d0d6a10
#
_entry.id   a1f41e30e1487d96650a1f0f7d0d6a10
#
_cell.length_a   1.000
_cell.length_b   1.000
_cell.length_c   1.000
_cell.angle_alpha   90.00
_cell.angle_beta   90.00
_cell.angle_gamma   90.00
#
_symmetry.space_group_name_H-M   'P 1'
#
loop_
_entity.id
_entity.type
_entity.pdbx_description
1 polymer ?
#
loop_
_entity_poly.entity_id
_entity_poly.type
_entity_poly.pdbx_seq_one_letter_code
_entity_poly.pdbx_strand_id
1 'polypeptide(L)'
;FVISWTDIQTPVFLQGDRQIAYRDPAGFYQDGLFRVFHTQVHREEDGRCFLFTAVTQSEDLINWTEPNLLTPKDQVLNYSSPGNVIRYGEEWLLCLQTYPTPNNEPTGDKTARVFVMRSSDLENWSEPEVLLVKGDDVLREDMGRMIDPYLIEDKDEPGKWWCLYKQNGASISFSYDLKSWTYYGRVEAGENVCVLVERDEYVLFHSPKNGVGVKRTKDFQTWTDDGLVTLGQKGWPWAVGRLTAGHVLDLRDEFGKYVMFFHGSNAEGTQERETHGHASL
;
A
#
# COMPACT_ATOMS: atom_id res chain seq x y z
N PHE A 1 -8.26 -0.36 26.03
CA PHE A 1 -9.32 -0.76 25.07
C PHE A 1 -9.23 -2.26 24.81
N VAL A 2 -10.35 -2.96 24.87
CA VAL A 2 -10.43 -4.40 24.51
C VAL A 2 -11.18 -4.50 23.19
N ILE A 3 -10.49 -4.98 22.15
CA ILE A 3 -11.14 -5.22 20.85
C ILE A 3 -11.94 -6.51 20.95
N SER A 4 -13.24 -6.44 20.64
CA SER A 4 -14.08 -7.60 20.53
C SER A 4 -14.02 -8.18 19.12
N TRP A 5 -13.07 -9.05 18.88
CA TRP A 5 -12.83 -9.68 17.56
C TRP A 5 -14.05 -10.44 17.03
N THR A 6 -14.90 -10.94 17.94
CA THR A 6 -16.11 -11.68 17.58
C THR A 6 -17.27 -10.79 17.14
N ASP A 7 -17.19 -9.50 17.43
CA ASP A 7 -18.25 -8.54 17.08
C ASP A 7 -18.02 -7.92 15.69
N ILE A 8 -16.88 -8.20 15.06
CA ILE A 8 -16.61 -7.82 13.67
C ILE A 8 -17.42 -8.71 12.75
N GLN A 9 -18.60 -8.22 12.31
CA GLN A 9 -19.58 -9.02 11.56
C GLN A 9 -19.26 -9.10 10.06
N THR A 10 -18.49 -8.16 9.52
CA THR A 10 -18.14 -8.09 8.11
C THR A 10 -16.67 -7.66 7.96
N PRO A 11 -15.96 -8.18 6.97
CA PRO A 11 -14.61 -7.67 6.66
C PRO A 11 -14.65 -6.29 6.00
N VAL A 12 -15.79 -5.84 5.46
CA VAL A 12 -15.90 -4.55 4.75
C VAL A 12 -16.15 -3.42 5.74
N PHE A 13 -15.29 -2.42 5.74
CA PHE A 13 -15.44 -1.19 6.51
C PHE A 13 -15.54 0.08 5.66
N LEU A 14 -15.14 0.02 4.38
CA LEU A 14 -15.36 1.05 3.37
C LEU A 14 -15.97 0.42 2.12
N GLN A 15 -17.23 0.71 1.86
CA GLN A 15 -17.96 0.17 0.72
C GLN A 15 -17.85 1.08 -0.48
N GLY A 16 -17.24 0.60 -1.58
CA GLY A 16 -17.19 1.30 -2.85
C GLY A 16 -18.54 1.32 -3.58
N ASP A 17 -18.67 2.25 -4.52
CA ASP A 17 -19.83 2.41 -5.40
C ASP A 17 -19.38 2.79 -6.83
N ARG A 18 -20.32 3.25 -7.66
CA ARG A 18 -20.01 3.62 -9.06
C ARG A 18 -19.12 4.86 -9.20
N GLN A 19 -19.09 5.72 -8.19
CA GLN A 19 -18.34 6.98 -8.20
C GLN A 19 -17.08 6.91 -7.35
N ILE A 20 -17.10 6.10 -6.28
CA ILE A 20 -16.00 6.02 -5.32
C ILE A 20 -15.56 4.57 -5.18
N ALA A 21 -14.25 4.34 -5.29
CA ALA A 21 -13.62 3.06 -4.99
C ALA A 21 -12.52 3.23 -3.94
N TYR A 22 -12.35 2.22 -3.10
CA TYR A 22 -11.34 2.16 -2.04
C TYR A 22 -10.38 1.01 -2.33
N ARG A 23 -9.07 1.29 -2.32
CA ARG A 23 -8.02 0.33 -2.72
C ARG A 23 -6.76 0.50 -1.89
N ASP A 24 -5.85 -0.45 -2.03
CA ASP A 24 -4.45 -0.37 -1.59
C ASP A 24 -4.31 0.06 -0.12
N PRO A 25 -4.87 -0.71 0.84
CA PRO A 25 -4.81 -0.35 2.24
C PRO A 25 -3.41 -0.50 2.82
N ALA A 26 -3.01 0.46 3.65
CA ALA A 26 -1.81 0.43 4.47
C ALA A 26 -2.21 0.66 5.93
N GLY A 27 -2.33 -0.41 6.68
CA GLY A 27 -2.71 -0.35 8.09
C GLY A 27 -1.56 0.12 8.96
N PHE A 28 -1.89 0.85 10.01
CA PHE A 28 -0.96 1.31 11.03
C PHE A 28 -1.68 1.39 12.38
N TYR A 29 -1.03 0.94 13.44
CA TYR A 29 -1.58 1.00 14.80
C TYR A 29 -0.60 1.73 15.71
N GLN A 30 -1.10 2.74 16.41
CA GLN A 30 -0.32 3.51 17.39
C GLN A 30 -1.27 4.12 18.43
N ASP A 31 -0.89 4.01 19.71
CA ASP A 31 -1.58 4.65 20.83
C ASP A 31 -3.09 4.34 20.91
N GLY A 32 -3.46 3.08 20.67
CA GLY A 32 -4.85 2.62 20.75
C GLY A 32 -5.69 2.92 19.53
N LEU A 33 -5.11 3.47 18.46
CA LEU A 33 -5.82 3.90 17.26
C LEU A 33 -5.29 3.17 16.02
N PHE A 34 -6.17 2.49 15.31
CA PHE A 34 -5.93 2.00 13.96
C PHE A 34 -6.10 3.13 12.97
N ARG A 35 -5.14 3.28 12.09
CA ARG A 35 -5.21 4.12 10.90
C ARG A 35 -5.06 3.23 9.68
N VAL A 36 -5.96 3.36 8.73
CA VAL A 36 -5.80 2.72 7.42
C VAL A 36 -5.67 3.82 6.39
N PHE A 37 -4.45 3.99 5.89
CA PHE A 37 -4.17 4.80 4.73
C PHE A 37 -4.56 4.00 3.49
N HIS A 38 -5.17 4.63 2.50
CA HIS A 38 -5.67 3.91 1.34
C HIS A 38 -5.75 4.82 0.11
N THR A 39 -5.87 4.22 -1.05
CA THR A 39 -6.26 4.92 -2.27
C THR A 39 -7.77 5.11 -2.27
N GLN A 40 -8.22 6.34 -2.47
CA GLN A 40 -9.60 6.66 -2.80
C GLN A 40 -9.69 7.14 -4.24
N VAL A 41 -10.50 6.48 -5.04
CA VAL A 41 -10.71 6.81 -6.45
C VAL A 41 -12.04 7.53 -6.59
N HIS A 42 -12.02 8.72 -7.16
CA HIS A 42 -13.23 9.45 -7.55
C HIS A 42 -13.40 9.39 -9.05
N ARG A 43 -14.52 8.87 -9.50
CA ARG A 43 -14.94 8.84 -10.90
C ARG A 43 -15.94 9.95 -11.14
N GLU A 44 -15.56 10.90 -11.97
CA GLU A 44 -16.43 12.02 -12.36
C GLU A 44 -17.44 11.59 -13.42
N GLU A 45 -18.50 12.37 -13.59
CA GLU A 45 -19.55 12.13 -14.62
C GLU A 45 -18.99 12.17 -16.05
N ASP A 46 -17.97 12.98 -16.28
CA ASP A 46 -17.28 13.09 -17.57
C ASP A 46 -16.27 11.95 -17.83
N GLY A 47 -16.19 10.98 -16.94
CA GLY A 47 -15.33 9.80 -17.05
C GLY A 47 -13.90 9.99 -16.52
N ARG A 48 -13.53 11.19 -16.07
CA ARG A 48 -12.21 11.39 -15.44
C ARG A 48 -12.14 10.66 -14.10
N CYS A 49 -10.98 10.07 -13.82
CA CYS A 49 -10.69 9.43 -12.55
C CYS A 49 -9.58 10.17 -11.82
N PHE A 50 -9.87 10.55 -10.58
CA PHE A 50 -8.91 11.16 -9.67
C PHE A 50 -8.61 10.19 -8.53
N LEU A 51 -7.32 10.04 -8.21
CA LEU A 51 -6.85 9.20 -7.12
C LEU A 51 -6.32 10.10 -6.01
N PHE A 52 -6.63 9.71 -4.78
CA PHE A 52 -6.16 10.38 -3.58
C PHE A 52 -5.54 9.35 -2.63
N THR A 53 -4.57 9.77 -1.85
CA THR A 53 -4.22 9.12 -0.61
C THR A 53 -5.15 9.67 0.48
N ALA A 54 -5.82 8.78 1.18
CA ALA A 54 -6.74 9.11 2.25
C ALA A 54 -6.43 8.27 3.50
N VAL A 55 -6.98 8.66 4.64
CA VAL A 55 -6.89 7.90 5.88
C VAL A 55 -8.26 7.79 6.53
N THR A 56 -8.57 6.62 7.07
CA THR A 56 -9.70 6.36 7.95
C THR A 56 -9.21 5.74 9.25
N GLN A 57 -9.92 5.96 10.35
CA GLN A 57 -9.45 5.63 11.69
C GLN A 57 -10.51 4.85 12.46
N SER A 58 -10.04 3.97 13.37
CA SER A 58 -10.91 3.21 14.28
C SER A 58 -10.17 2.85 15.57
N GLU A 59 -10.86 2.90 16.69
CA GLU A 59 -10.35 2.38 17.96
C GLU A 59 -10.68 0.90 18.18
N ASP A 60 -11.68 0.36 17.46
CA ASP A 60 -12.29 -0.95 17.72
C ASP A 60 -12.41 -1.87 16.49
N LEU A 61 -11.99 -1.41 15.30
CA LEU A 61 -12.13 -2.09 14.00
C LEU A 61 -13.60 -2.31 13.54
N ILE A 62 -14.55 -1.68 14.22
CA ILE A 62 -16.01 -1.75 13.93
C ILE A 62 -16.52 -0.37 13.50
N ASN A 63 -16.20 0.64 14.31
CA ASN A 63 -16.60 2.02 14.07
C ASN A 63 -15.46 2.79 13.42
N TRP A 64 -15.69 3.23 12.19
CA TRP A 64 -14.66 3.91 11.38
C TRP A 64 -15.07 5.36 11.10
N THR A 65 -14.09 6.25 11.08
CA THR A 65 -14.31 7.63 10.64
C THR A 65 -14.53 7.68 9.14
N GLU A 66 -15.18 8.74 8.67
CA GLU A 66 -15.18 9.08 7.25
C GLU A 66 -13.73 9.30 6.78
N PRO A 67 -13.41 8.89 5.54
CA PRO A 67 -12.07 9.11 4.97
C PRO A 67 -11.70 10.59 4.91
N ASN A 68 -10.50 10.91 5.38
CA ASN A 68 -9.87 12.22 5.23
C ASN A 68 -8.87 12.18 4.08
N LEU A 69 -9.06 13.02 3.05
CA LEU A 69 -8.16 13.12 1.90
C LEU A 69 -6.89 13.89 2.30
N LEU A 70 -5.72 13.29 2.08
CA LEU A 70 -4.42 13.86 2.44
C LEU A 70 -3.73 14.55 1.25
N THR A 71 -4.15 14.27 0.03
CA THR A 71 -3.49 14.74 -1.20
C THR A 71 -4.46 15.51 -2.09
N PRO A 72 -3.96 16.42 -2.94
CA PRO A 72 -4.83 17.27 -3.76
C PRO A 72 -5.50 16.50 -4.91
N LYS A 73 -6.58 17.08 -5.43
CA LYS A 73 -7.25 16.62 -6.66
C LYS A 73 -6.43 17.05 -7.88
N ASP A 74 -5.58 16.17 -8.36
CA ASP A 74 -4.69 16.44 -9.49
C ASP A 74 -4.42 15.14 -10.28
N GLN A 75 -4.98 15.05 -11.49
CA GLN A 75 -4.86 13.88 -12.36
C GLN A 75 -3.45 13.70 -12.93
N VAL A 76 -2.65 14.77 -12.99
CA VAL A 76 -1.23 14.69 -13.40
C VAL A 76 -0.37 14.03 -12.35
N LEU A 77 -0.75 14.13 -11.09
CA LEU A 77 -0.05 13.53 -9.95
C LEU A 77 -0.74 12.25 -9.47
N ASN A 78 -2.05 12.32 -9.17
CA ASN A 78 -2.82 11.19 -8.63
C ASN A 78 -2.05 10.47 -7.53
N TYR A 79 -1.69 11.18 -6.45
CA TYR A 79 -1.01 10.59 -5.30
C TYR A 79 -1.86 9.49 -4.67
N SER A 80 -1.34 8.28 -4.61
CA SER A 80 -2.12 7.08 -4.25
C SER A 80 -1.24 5.95 -3.76
N SER A 81 -1.84 4.79 -3.53
CA SER A 81 -1.19 3.54 -3.13
C SER A 81 -0.18 3.73 -2.01
N PRO A 82 -0.66 4.17 -0.81
CA PRO A 82 0.20 4.23 0.36
C PRO A 82 0.76 2.85 0.67
N GLY A 83 2.07 2.78 0.93
CA GLY A 83 2.72 1.50 1.22
C GLY A 83 2.69 1.15 2.70
N ASN A 84 3.25 2.03 3.51
CA ASN A 84 3.25 1.89 4.97
C ASN A 84 3.72 3.18 5.66
N VAL A 85 3.57 3.21 6.98
CA VAL A 85 4.10 4.24 7.87
C VAL A 85 5.26 3.67 8.65
N ILE A 86 6.37 4.41 8.70
CA ILE A 86 7.53 4.08 9.53
C ILE A 86 7.85 5.22 10.49
N ARG A 87 8.51 4.90 11.59
CA ARG A 87 9.14 5.90 12.47
C ARG A 87 10.57 6.14 12.02
N TYR A 88 10.94 7.38 11.82
CA TYR A 88 12.32 7.78 11.49
C TYR A 88 12.72 9.01 12.31
N GLY A 89 13.58 8.80 13.30
CA GLY A 89 13.90 9.85 14.28
C GLY A 89 12.65 10.33 15.04
N GLU A 90 12.40 11.62 14.99
CA GLU A 90 11.23 12.25 15.65
C GLU A 90 9.99 12.32 14.76
N GLU A 91 10.07 11.82 13.53
CA GLU A 91 9.00 11.93 12.54
C GLU A 91 8.42 10.56 12.15
N TRP A 92 7.21 10.60 11.61
CA TRP A 92 6.57 9.52 10.89
C TRP A 92 6.67 9.77 9.38
N LEU A 93 6.96 8.73 8.62
CA LEU A 93 7.03 8.77 7.17
C LEU A 93 5.98 7.83 6.59
N LEU A 94 5.14 8.37 5.72
CA LEU A 94 4.19 7.61 4.89
C LEU A 94 4.74 7.53 3.48
N CYS A 95 5.06 6.33 2.98
CA CYS A 95 5.42 6.19 1.58
C CYS A 95 4.17 6.00 0.71
N LEU A 96 4.22 6.55 -0.50
CA LEU A 96 3.14 6.55 -1.47
C LEU A 96 3.72 6.72 -2.89
N GLN A 97 2.85 6.86 -3.87
CA GLN A 97 3.24 7.01 -5.28
C GLN A 97 2.49 8.13 -5.97
N THR A 98 2.97 8.53 -7.15
CA THR A 98 2.13 9.15 -8.17
C THR A 98 1.60 8.09 -9.13
N TYR A 99 0.42 8.35 -9.70
CA TYR A 99 -0.21 7.50 -10.72
C TYR A 99 -0.83 8.36 -11.83
N PRO A 100 0.03 9.07 -12.60
CA PRO A 100 -0.42 10.10 -13.54
C PRO A 100 -1.29 9.51 -14.65
N THR A 101 -2.44 10.14 -14.88
CA THR A 101 -3.36 9.82 -15.99
C THR A 101 -3.86 11.11 -16.64
N PRO A 102 -2.94 11.98 -17.14
CA PRO A 102 -3.28 13.34 -17.57
C PRO A 102 -4.27 13.39 -18.75
N ASN A 103 -4.33 12.32 -19.55
CA ASN A 103 -5.28 12.17 -20.65
C ASN A 103 -6.33 11.09 -20.36
N ASN A 104 -6.58 10.83 -19.08
CA ASN A 104 -7.49 9.80 -18.61
C ASN A 104 -7.09 8.37 -19.05
N GLU A 105 -5.79 8.09 -19.05
CA GLU A 105 -5.25 6.77 -19.35
C GLU A 105 -5.84 5.72 -18.37
N PRO A 106 -6.01 4.47 -18.79
CA PRO A 106 -6.55 3.42 -17.93
C PRO A 106 -5.62 3.04 -16.78
N THR A 107 -4.33 3.31 -16.92
CA THR A 107 -3.29 3.05 -15.91
C THR A 107 -2.33 4.22 -15.83
N GLY A 108 -1.69 4.39 -14.67
CA GLY A 108 -0.65 5.40 -14.50
C GLY A 108 0.48 5.25 -15.52
N ASP A 109 0.91 6.37 -16.07
CA ASP A 109 1.90 6.42 -17.14
C ASP A 109 3.34 6.12 -16.65
N LYS A 110 4.31 6.24 -17.57
CA LYS A 110 5.73 5.99 -17.29
C LYS A 110 6.38 6.99 -16.33
N THR A 111 5.71 8.09 -16.01
CA THR A 111 6.21 9.12 -15.09
C THR A 111 5.84 8.86 -13.63
N ALA A 112 5.13 7.78 -13.34
CA ALA A 112 4.83 7.37 -11.97
C ALA A 112 6.11 7.15 -11.16
N ARG A 113 6.16 7.70 -9.94
CA ARG A 113 7.31 7.65 -9.03
C ARG A 113 6.85 7.38 -7.61
N VAL A 114 7.79 7.01 -6.77
CA VAL A 114 7.57 6.77 -5.33
C VAL A 114 7.97 8.00 -4.53
N PHE A 115 7.23 8.27 -3.47
CA PHE A 115 7.32 9.47 -2.64
C PHE A 115 7.21 9.12 -1.15
N VAL A 116 7.53 10.09 -0.31
CA VAL A 116 7.19 10.08 1.13
C VAL A 116 6.53 11.39 1.53
N MET A 117 5.64 11.31 2.50
CA MET A 117 5.12 12.43 3.29
C MET A 117 5.62 12.29 4.73
N ARG A 118 5.82 13.40 5.42
CA ARG A 118 6.32 13.46 6.81
C ARG A 118 5.27 14.00 7.75
N SER A 119 5.26 13.50 8.97
CA SER A 119 4.38 14.00 10.03
C SER A 119 5.05 13.87 11.39
N SER A 120 4.81 14.82 12.27
CA SER A 120 5.22 14.75 13.68
C SER A 120 4.13 14.20 14.59
N ASP A 121 2.88 14.15 14.12
CA ASP A 121 1.68 13.86 14.92
C ASP A 121 0.73 12.80 14.32
N LEU A 122 1.04 12.27 13.13
CA LEU A 122 0.20 11.33 12.35
C LEU A 122 -1.12 11.93 11.83
N GLU A 123 -1.35 13.22 12.04
CA GLU A 123 -2.57 13.92 11.61
C GLU A 123 -2.26 14.95 10.50
N ASN A 124 -1.16 15.69 10.66
CA ASN A 124 -0.73 16.69 9.71
C ASN A 124 0.47 16.18 8.90
N TRP A 125 0.32 16.12 7.60
CA TRP A 125 1.30 15.57 6.68
C TRP A 125 1.90 16.65 5.78
N SER A 126 3.20 16.56 5.50
CA SER A 126 3.89 17.42 4.55
C SER A 126 3.44 17.18 3.11
N GLU A 127 3.82 18.09 2.21
CA GLU A 127 3.79 17.79 0.78
C GLU A 127 4.66 16.56 0.46
N PRO A 128 4.28 15.74 -0.55
CA PRO A 128 5.07 14.58 -0.94
C PRO A 128 6.44 14.93 -1.50
N GLU A 129 7.48 14.27 -1.02
CA GLU A 129 8.86 14.35 -1.51
C GLU A 129 9.22 13.09 -2.28
N VAL A 130 9.84 13.23 -3.47
CA VAL A 130 10.24 12.08 -4.29
C VAL A 130 11.38 11.31 -3.64
N LEU A 131 11.30 9.98 -3.69
CA LEU A 131 12.38 9.08 -3.32
C LEU A 131 13.18 8.70 -4.56
N LEU A 132 14.47 9.04 -4.61
CA LEU A 132 15.38 8.72 -5.72
C LEU A 132 15.99 7.33 -5.55
N VAL A 133 15.14 6.31 -5.49
CA VAL A 133 15.51 4.92 -5.11
C VAL A 133 16.42 4.19 -6.09
N LYS A 134 16.67 4.76 -7.29
CA LYS A 134 17.62 4.19 -8.26
C LYS A 134 19.07 4.62 -8.04
N GLY A 135 19.30 5.61 -7.16
CA GLY A 135 20.59 6.21 -6.87
C GLY A 135 20.74 7.62 -7.43
N ASP A 136 21.71 8.34 -6.89
CA ASP A 136 21.94 9.77 -7.20
C ASP A 136 22.40 10.01 -8.65
N ASP A 137 22.95 8.99 -9.29
CA ASP A 137 23.44 9.07 -10.68
C ASP A 137 22.34 8.86 -11.73
N VAL A 138 21.12 8.50 -11.31
CA VAL A 138 19.99 8.26 -12.21
C VAL A 138 19.04 9.44 -12.17
N LEU A 139 18.91 10.13 -13.29
CA LEU A 139 17.96 11.25 -13.40
C LEU A 139 16.51 10.79 -13.19
N ARG A 140 15.70 11.65 -12.60
CA ARG A 140 14.29 11.34 -12.27
C ARG A 140 13.51 10.85 -13.50
N GLU A 141 13.71 11.46 -14.66
CA GLU A 141 13.09 11.07 -15.94
C GLU A 141 13.50 9.68 -16.42
N ASP A 142 14.72 9.24 -16.07
CA ASP A 142 15.27 7.94 -16.48
C ASP A 142 14.96 6.80 -15.52
N MET A 143 14.37 7.08 -14.36
CA MET A 143 14.04 6.06 -13.36
C MET A 143 13.01 5.04 -13.81
N GLY A 144 12.19 5.38 -14.81
CA GLY A 144 11.08 4.53 -15.28
C GLY A 144 9.87 4.57 -14.36
N ARG A 145 8.82 3.84 -14.72
CA ARG A 145 7.59 3.72 -13.93
C ARG A 145 7.86 2.92 -12.67
N MET A 146 7.54 3.51 -11.51
CA MET A 146 7.66 2.88 -10.19
C MET A 146 6.41 3.15 -9.38
N ILE A 147 5.83 2.11 -8.80
CA ILE A 147 4.62 2.18 -7.96
C ILE A 147 4.75 1.28 -6.72
N ASP A 148 3.79 1.38 -5.83
CA ASP A 148 3.60 0.53 -4.64
C ASP A 148 4.85 0.44 -3.76
N PRO A 149 5.35 1.55 -3.21
CA PRO A 149 6.52 1.53 -2.33
C PRO A 149 6.21 0.89 -0.97
N TYR A 150 7.22 0.29 -0.36
CA TYR A 150 7.20 -0.17 1.02
C TYR A 150 8.56 0.07 1.66
N LEU A 151 8.58 0.63 2.85
CA LEU A 151 9.80 0.93 3.60
C LEU A 151 9.91 0.00 4.81
N ILE A 152 11.09 -0.58 5.04
CA ILE A 152 11.37 -1.38 6.22
C ILE A 152 12.83 -1.24 6.65
N GLU A 153 13.05 -1.12 7.96
CA GLU A 153 14.40 -1.16 8.52
C GLU A 153 14.99 -2.56 8.39
N ASP A 154 16.29 -2.65 8.16
CA ASP A 154 16.97 -3.94 8.09
C ASP A 154 16.89 -4.66 9.45
N LYS A 155 16.55 -5.95 9.42
CA LYS A 155 16.36 -6.74 10.64
C LYS A 155 17.65 -6.99 11.41
N ASP A 156 18.81 -6.93 10.76
CA ASP A 156 20.13 -7.27 11.32
C ASP A 156 21.05 -6.05 11.43
N GLU A 157 20.79 -4.98 10.68
CA GLU A 157 21.65 -3.79 10.58
C GLU A 157 20.83 -2.52 10.90
N PRO A 158 20.74 -2.12 12.18
CA PRO A 158 20.01 -0.91 12.57
C PRO A 158 20.50 0.33 11.83
N GLY A 159 19.56 1.17 11.37
CA GLY A 159 19.84 2.38 10.60
C GLY A 159 19.96 2.15 9.10
N LYS A 160 19.94 0.92 8.63
CA LYS A 160 19.81 0.59 7.22
C LYS A 160 18.34 0.37 6.88
N TRP A 161 17.88 0.95 5.78
CA TRP A 161 16.50 0.91 5.33
C TRP A 161 16.39 0.32 3.95
N TRP A 162 15.37 -0.47 3.73
CA TRP A 162 15.00 -1.04 2.45
C TRP A 162 13.78 -0.31 1.89
N CYS A 163 13.78 -0.07 0.59
CA CYS A 163 12.60 0.32 -0.17
C CYS A 163 12.32 -0.76 -1.21
N LEU A 164 11.15 -1.39 -1.10
CA LEU A 164 10.63 -2.29 -2.11
C LEU A 164 9.59 -1.54 -2.93
N TYR A 165 9.59 -1.71 -4.23
CA TYR A 165 8.64 -1.01 -5.13
C TYR A 165 8.39 -1.84 -6.38
N LYS A 166 7.19 -1.69 -6.96
CA LYS A 166 6.82 -2.38 -8.19
C LYS A 166 7.49 -1.76 -9.39
N GLN A 167 8.47 -2.48 -9.93
CA GLN A 167 9.11 -2.25 -11.21
C GLN A 167 9.79 -3.56 -11.61
N ASN A 168 9.35 -4.19 -12.73
CA ASN A 168 9.88 -5.49 -13.18
C ASN A 168 9.86 -6.57 -12.07
N GLY A 169 8.70 -6.82 -11.47
CA GLY A 169 8.58 -7.55 -10.22
C GLY A 169 8.59 -6.59 -9.03
N ALA A 170 9.12 -6.97 -7.88
CA ALA A 170 9.45 -6.08 -6.78
C ALA A 170 10.94 -5.75 -6.84
N SER A 171 11.27 -4.50 -7.17
CA SER A 171 12.63 -3.96 -7.11
C SER A 171 12.96 -3.56 -5.68
N ILE A 172 14.24 -3.63 -5.33
CA ILE A 172 14.72 -3.47 -3.96
C ILE A 172 15.91 -2.52 -3.98
N SER A 173 15.86 -1.49 -3.16
CA SER A 173 16.96 -0.55 -2.93
C SER A 173 17.18 -0.36 -1.44
N PHE A 174 18.36 0.07 -1.03
CA PHE A 174 18.65 0.36 0.37
C PHE A 174 19.27 1.75 0.56
N SER A 175 19.14 2.27 1.78
CA SER A 175 19.65 3.56 2.21
C SER A 175 20.00 3.55 3.69
N TYR A 176 20.95 4.40 4.11
CA TYR A 176 21.28 4.65 5.51
C TYR A 176 20.72 5.98 6.04
N ASP A 177 20.14 6.81 5.18
CA ASP A 177 19.66 8.15 5.53
C ASP A 177 18.29 8.48 4.91
N LEU A 178 17.68 7.53 4.20
CA LEU A 178 16.44 7.67 3.43
C LEU A 178 16.50 8.75 2.33
N LYS A 179 17.71 9.21 1.96
CA LYS A 179 17.94 10.22 0.93
C LYS A 179 18.78 9.66 -0.20
N SER A 180 19.96 9.11 0.13
CA SER A 180 20.85 8.48 -0.82
C SER A 180 20.59 6.99 -0.89
N TRP A 181 20.17 6.51 -2.05
CA TRP A 181 19.75 5.13 -2.27
C TRP A 181 20.70 4.37 -3.17
N THR A 182 20.80 3.08 -2.94
CA THR A 182 21.55 2.14 -3.78
C THR A 182 20.60 1.03 -4.24
N TYR A 183 20.51 0.83 -5.54
CA TYR A 183 19.77 -0.31 -6.09
C TYR A 183 20.46 -1.62 -5.72
N TYR A 184 19.69 -2.58 -5.24
CA TYR A 184 20.20 -3.85 -4.74
C TYR A 184 19.84 -5.04 -5.62
N GLY A 185 18.59 -5.13 -6.06
CA GLY A 185 18.11 -6.26 -6.84
C GLY A 185 16.61 -6.28 -7.00
N ARG A 186 16.07 -7.42 -7.40
CA ARG A 186 14.64 -7.62 -7.57
C ARG A 186 14.22 -9.06 -7.31
N VAL A 187 12.94 -9.26 -7.08
CA VAL A 187 12.28 -10.58 -7.01
C VAL A 187 11.03 -10.57 -7.90
N GLU A 188 10.71 -11.73 -8.49
CA GLU A 188 9.43 -11.90 -9.20
C GLU A 188 8.30 -11.85 -8.17
N ALA A 189 7.51 -10.79 -8.22
CA ALA A 189 6.37 -10.55 -7.34
C ALA A 189 5.34 -9.67 -8.04
N GLY A 190 4.10 -9.72 -7.56
CA GLY A 190 3.03 -8.83 -7.96
C GLY A 190 3.18 -7.43 -7.35
N GLU A 191 2.08 -6.71 -7.32
CA GLU A 191 1.96 -5.36 -6.80
C GLU A 191 1.75 -5.33 -5.27
N ASN A 192 1.65 -4.13 -4.67
CA ASN A 192 1.27 -3.89 -3.27
C ASN A 192 2.07 -4.76 -2.28
N VAL A 193 3.38 -4.68 -2.35
CA VAL A 193 4.23 -5.45 -1.42
C VAL A 193 4.06 -4.96 0.01
N CYS A 194 4.02 -5.92 0.94
CA CYS A 194 4.07 -5.69 2.37
C CYS A 194 5.09 -6.65 2.97
N VAL A 195 5.94 -6.20 3.87
CA VAL A 195 7.01 -7.03 4.42
C VAL A 195 6.96 -7.02 5.94
N LEU A 196 6.97 -8.20 6.52
CA LEU A 196 7.15 -8.39 7.96
C LEU A 196 8.49 -9.06 8.26
N VAL A 197 9.00 -8.85 9.46
CA VAL A 197 10.07 -9.66 10.03
C VAL A 197 9.44 -10.71 10.93
N GLU A 198 9.67 -11.99 10.62
CA GLU A 198 9.26 -13.11 11.43
C GLU A 198 10.47 -13.98 11.78
N ARG A 199 10.83 -14.03 13.06
CA ARG A 199 12.08 -14.64 13.54
C ARG A 199 13.30 -14.01 12.89
N ASP A 200 14.02 -14.74 12.02
CA ASP A 200 15.22 -14.33 11.32
C ASP A 200 15.01 -14.12 9.81
N GLU A 201 13.75 -14.05 9.38
CA GLU A 201 13.37 -13.92 7.96
C GLU A 201 12.48 -12.72 7.71
N TYR A 202 12.51 -12.22 6.48
CA TYR A 202 11.49 -11.34 5.92
C TYR A 202 10.39 -12.19 5.28
N VAL A 203 9.15 -11.86 5.57
CA VAL A 203 7.97 -12.44 4.93
C VAL A 203 7.37 -11.36 4.04
N LEU A 204 7.41 -11.56 2.74
CA LEU A 204 6.88 -10.66 1.74
C LEU A 204 5.52 -11.14 1.28
N PHE A 205 4.51 -10.29 1.43
CA PHE A 205 3.19 -10.43 0.82
C PHE A 205 3.13 -9.59 -0.43
N HIS A 206 2.48 -10.09 -1.48
CA HIS A 206 2.33 -9.37 -2.73
C HIS A 206 1.00 -9.69 -3.41
N SER A 207 0.59 -8.82 -4.33
CA SER A 207 -0.64 -8.97 -5.10
C SER A 207 -0.32 -9.56 -6.47
N PRO A 208 -0.48 -10.86 -6.69
CA PRO A 208 -0.54 -11.40 -8.04
C PRO A 208 -1.85 -10.94 -8.72
N LYS A 209 -2.22 -11.52 -9.84
CA LYS A 209 -3.47 -11.17 -10.52
C LYS A 209 -4.70 -11.24 -9.57
N ASN A 210 -4.74 -12.25 -8.68
CA ASN A 210 -5.76 -12.43 -7.65
C ASN A 210 -5.17 -13.17 -6.45
N GLY A 211 -5.69 -12.88 -5.24
CA GLY A 211 -5.19 -13.44 -3.98
C GLY A 211 -4.00 -12.66 -3.42
N VAL A 212 -3.35 -13.21 -2.41
CA VAL A 212 -2.16 -12.67 -1.74
C VAL A 212 -1.06 -13.70 -1.80
N GLY A 213 0.01 -13.42 -2.54
CA GLY A 213 1.18 -14.28 -2.61
C GLY A 213 2.10 -14.08 -1.42
N VAL A 214 2.81 -15.13 -1.03
CA VAL A 214 3.74 -15.11 0.11
C VAL A 214 5.11 -15.64 -0.32
N LYS A 215 6.15 -14.87 -0.04
CA LYS A 215 7.55 -15.26 -0.25
C LYS A 215 8.37 -15.00 0.99
N ARG A 216 9.45 -15.76 1.17
CA ARG A 216 10.36 -15.60 2.31
C ARG A 216 11.80 -15.42 1.85
N THR A 217 12.55 -14.64 2.61
CA THR A 217 13.98 -14.43 2.39
C THR A 217 14.68 -14.01 3.67
N LYS A 218 15.98 -14.31 3.77
CA LYS A 218 16.82 -13.77 4.85
C LYS A 218 17.63 -12.55 4.44
N ASP A 219 17.83 -12.37 3.13
CA ASP A 219 18.87 -11.49 2.57
C ASP A 219 18.40 -10.67 1.35
N PHE A 220 17.12 -10.77 0.97
CA PHE A 220 16.56 -10.19 -0.25
C PHE A 220 17.20 -10.66 -1.56
N GLN A 221 17.98 -11.75 -1.52
CA GLN A 221 18.60 -12.38 -2.70
C GLN A 221 18.07 -13.78 -2.96
N THR A 222 18.03 -14.60 -1.90
CA THR A 222 17.54 -15.99 -1.98
C THR A 222 16.11 -16.05 -1.47
N TRP A 223 15.21 -16.57 -2.29
CA TRP A 223 13.78 -16.55 -2.03
C TRP A 223 13.18 -17.95 -2.03
N THR A 224 12.24 -18.19 -1.12
CA THR A 224 11.29 -19.29 -1.17
C THR A 224 9.89 -18.77 -1.47
N ASP A 225 9.10 -19.55 -2.19
CA ASP A 225 7.71 -19.21 -2.54
C ASP A 225 6.77 -20.11 -1.70
N ASP A 226 5.99 -19.50 -0.82
CA ASP A 226 5.02 -20.20 0.01
C ASP A 226 3.62 -20.26 -0.62
N GLY A 227 3.47 -19.78 -1.87
CA GLY A 227 2.23 -19.86 -2.62
C GLY A 227 1.25 -18.74 -2.32
N LEU A 228 -0.04 -19.05 -2.41
CA LEU A 228 -1.14 -18.10 -2.29
C LEU A 228 -1.94 -18.30 -1.00
N VAL A 229 -2.23 -17.19 -0.33
CA VAL A 229 -3.30 -17.13 0.68
C VAL A 229 -4.60 -16.77 -0.04
N THR A 230 -5.64 -17.59 0.15
CA THR A 230 -6.99 -17.34 -0.35
C THR A 230 -7.91 -17.00 0.81
N LEU A 231 -8.70 -15.94 0.68
CA LEU A 231 -9.54 -15.39 1.75
C LEU A 231 -11.03 -15.68 1.56
N GLY A 232 -11.38 -16.62 0.69
CA GLY A 232 -12.77 -17.04 0.49
C GLY A 232 -13.62 -16.08 -0.34
N GLN A 233 -13.02 -15.26 -1.19
CA GLN A 233 -13.69 -14.23 -2.01
C GLN A 233 -14.86 -14.74 -2.85
N LYS A 234 -14.92 -16.03 -3.19
CA LYS A 234 -16.02 -16.61 -3.96
C LYS A 234 -17.38 -16.52 -3.25
N GLY A 235 -17.37 -16.45 -1.91
CA GLY A 235 -18.56 -16.27 -1.10
C GLY A 235 -18.95 -14.81 -0.87
N TRP A 236 -18.15 -13.85 -1.37
CA TRP A 236 -18.32 -12.42 -1.13
C TRP A 236 -18.69 -11.68 -2.41
N PRO A 237 -19.93 -11.22 -2.60
CA PRO A 237 -20.37 -10.52 -3.80
C PRO A 237 -19.54 -9.26 -4.13
N TRP A 238 -19.03 -8.60 -3.10
CA TRP A 238 -18.18 -7.40 -3.23
C TRP A 238 -16.75 -7.70 -3.68
N ALA A 239 -16.32 -8.97 -3.68
CA ALA A 239 -14.94 -9.38 -3.98
C ALA A 239 -14.84 -10.51 -5.00
N VAL A 240 -15.92 -10.83 -5.71
CA VAL A 240 -15.95 -11.97 -6.66
C VAL A 240 -15.00 -11.80 -7.84
N GLY A 241 -14.70 -10.57 -8.25
CA GLY A 241 -13.80 -10.29 -9.37
C GLY A 241 -12.35 -10.38 -8.94
N ARG A 242 -11.99 -9.75 -7.84
CA ARG A 242 -10.60 -9.71 -7.34
C ARG A 242 -10.57 -9.48 -5.83
N LEU A 243 -9.63 -10.13 -5.15
CA LEU A 243 -9.24 -9.85 -3.79
C LEU A 243 -7.72 -9.83 -3.73
N THR A 244 -7.14 -8.75 -3.20
CA THR A 244 -5.69 -8.52 -3.29
C THR A 244 -5.23 -7.38 -2.36
N ALA A 245 -3.99 -6.93 -2.50
CA ALA A 245 -3.39 -5.84 -1.73
C ALA A 245 -3.42 -6.09 -0.21
N GLY A 246 -3.09 -7.32 0.19
CA GLY A 246 -3.01 -7.68 1.60
C GLY A 246 -1.89 -6.94 2.31
N HIS A 247 -2.25 -6.10 3.27
CA HIS A 247 -1.33 -5.38 4.15
C HIS A 247 -1.45 -5.96 5.56
N VAL A 248 -0.38 -6.55 6.07
CA VAL A 248 -0.36 -7.27 7.35
C VAL A 248 0.30 -6.43 8.42
N LEU A 249 -0.38 -6.26 9.55
CA LEU A 249 0.17 -5.72 10.78
C LEU A 249 0.53 -6.85 11.74
N ASP A 250 1.73 -6.79 12.29
CA ASP A 250 2.13 -7.63 13.43
C ASP A 250 1.68 -6.93 14.72
N LEU A 251 0.60 -7.42 15.31
CA LEU A 251 0.03 -6.93 16.57
C LEU A 251 0.08 -8.01 17.65
N ARG A 252 1.09 -8.88 17.58
CA ARG A 252 1.23 -9.96 18.57
C ARG A 252 1.55 -9.45 19.97
N ASP A 253 2.27 -8.37 20.09
CA ASP A 253 2.61 -7.76 21.37
C ASP A 253 1.39 -7.10 22.03
N GLU A 254 0.51 -6.48 21.23
CA GLU A 254 -0.69 -5.80 21.73
C GLU A 254 -1.86 -6.74 21.90
N PHE A 255 -2.10 -7.63 20.93
CA PHE A 255 -3.31 -8.44 20.86
C PHE A 255 -3.06 -9.94 20.64
N GLY A 256 -1.82 -10.38 20.52
CA GLY A 256 -1.48 -11.79 20.21
C GLY A 256 -1.90 -12.21 18.79
N LYS A 257 -2.01 -11.27 17.84
CA LYS A 257 -2.57 -11.50 16.51
C LYS A 257 -1.82 -10.76 15.40
N TYR A 258 -1.93 -11.31 14.19
CA TYR A 258 -1.76 -10.55 12.96
C TYR A 258 -3.12 -10.03 12.48
N VAL A 259 -3.13 -8.86 11.90
CA VAL A 259 -4.32 -8.26 11.26
C VAL A 259 -3.96 -7.93 9.82
N MET A 260 -4.78 -8.41 8.86
CA MET A 260 -4.60 -8.11 7.44
C MET A 260 -5.73 -7.20 6.97
N PHE A 261 -5.35 -6.05 6.38
CA PHE A 261 -6.24 -5.23 5.58
C PHE A 261 -6.05 -5.58 4.10
N PHE A 262 -7.11 -5.57 3.34
CA PHE A 262 -7.07 -5.92 1.91
C PHE A 262 -8.20 -5.22 1.17
N HIS A 263 -8.13 -5.18 -0.17
CA HIS A 263 -9.27 -4.75 -0.95
C HIS A 263 -9.86 -5.87 -1.80
N GLY A 264 -11.16 -5.78 -2.02
CA GLY A 264 -11.89 -6.64 -2.94
C GLY A 264 -12.60 -5.81 -4.01
N SER A 265 -12.75 -6.37 -5.19
CA SER A 265 -13.45 -5.79 -6.32
C SER A 265 -14.48 -6.75 -6.87
N ASN A 266 -15.63 -6.24 -7.31
CA ASN A 266 -16.67 -7.04 -7.96
C ASN A 266 -16.44 -7.20 -9.48
N ALA A 267 -15.40 -6.57 -10.04
CA ALA A 267 -14.98 -6.70 -11.43
C ALA A 267 -13.46 -6.91 -11.54
N GLU A 268 -13.00 -7.57 -12.60
CA GLU A 268 -11.58 -7.85 -12.81
C GLU A 268 -10.83 -6.68 -13.48
N GLY A 269 -9.70 -6.30 -12.87
CA GLY A 269 -8.71 -5.40 -13.44
C GLY A 269 -9.27 -4.06 -13.94
N THR A 270 -8.91 -3.66 -15.16
CA THR A 270 -9.33 -2.41 -15.79
C THR A 270 -10.82 -2.35 -16.12
N GLN A 271 -11.51 -3.49 -16.14
CA GLN A 271 -12.96 -3.56 -16.34
C GLN A 271 -13.75 -2.82 -15.26
N GLU A 272 -13.16 -2.61 -14.08
CA GLU A 272 -13.77 -1.78 -13.04
C GLU A 272 -14.17 -0.40 -13.55
N ARG A 273 -13.37 0.19 -14.44
CA ARG A 273 -13.65 1.50 -15.04
C ARG A 273 -14.68 1.44 -16.14
N GLU A 274 -14.63 0.38 -16.96
CA GLU A 274 -15.49 0.22 -18.13
C GLU A 274 -16.89 -0.30 -17.79
N THR A 275 -16.99 -1.20 -16.83
CA THR A 275 -18.22 -1.89 -16.44
C THR A 275 -18.90 -1.36 -15.19
N HIS A 276 -18.43 -0.22 -14.65
CA HIS A 276 -18.90 0.34 -13.38
C HIS A 276 -18.69 -0.58 -12.17
N GLY A 277 -17.67 -1.43 -12.22
CA GLY A 277 -17.17 -2.15 -11.05
C GLY A 277 -16.70 -1.21 -9.95
N HIS A 278 -16.70 -1.67 -8.72
CA HIS A 278 -16.22 -0.89 -7.59
C HIS A 278 -15.43 -1.76 -6.63
N ALA A 279 -14.49 -1.13 -5.93
CA ALA A 279 -13.64 -1.76 -4.94
C ALA A 279 -13.96 -1.25 -3.55
N SER A 280 -13.85 -2.13 -2.57
CA SER A 280 -14.14 -1.89 -1.15
C SER A 280 -12.99 -2.40 -0.28
N LEU A 281 -12.79 -1.75 0.88
CA LEU A 281 -11.84 -2.17 1.91
C LEU A 281 -12.55 -2.87 3.07
#